data_1318f6f30a859839f23968eb7289e7dd
#
_entry.id   1318f6f30a859839f23968eb7289e7dd
#
_cell.length_a   1.000
_cell.length_b   1.000
_cell.length_c   1.000
_cell.angle_alpha   90.00
_cell.angle_beta   90.00
_cell.angle_gamma   90.00
#
_symmetry.space_group_name_H-M   'P 1'
#
loop_
_entity.id
_entity.type
_entity.pdbx_description
1 polymer ?
#
loop_
_entity_poly.entity_id
_entity_poly.type
_entity_poly.pdbx_seq_one_letter_code
_entity_poly.pdbx_strand_id
1 'polypeptide(L)'
;MSPTPSRPELLTLIDKLERAVFERRTADGVRLLLELLQALSLFRGTLGIMPPPGTAVQRRAAYTRIAAMVSALLCSPDFQMNLGQIASLCGRKPILEAIFELSGYAGPFHLLEFHGQRSEGGGVRLHANQIFVLALFYSLDDLPPSLLEGVLKLPAEQLLTAMAGWFTAPFVHSDLGESNRRVLIDASPLIEAASPTAEGLQAMTSAWMHISYADYKQKHAFKRSLNAVWRRLGAMAGLKSNPAPRRLTSKPTLLLAAERMVEGHAMHRSYAASIRQLRQRFHVVCMVSENELRGDTSDL
;
A
#
# COMPACT_ATOMS: atom_id res chain seq x y z
N MET A 1 0.90 11.65 -17.11
CA MET A 1 0.96 10.17 -17.10
C MET A 1 2.29 9.78 -17.75
N SER A 2 3.15 9.08 -17.03
CA SER A 2 4.36 8.52 -17.65
C SER A 2 3.96 7.51 -18.73
N PRO A 3 4.63 7.47 -19.87
CA PRO A 3 4.34 6.50 -20.92
C PRO A 3 4.55 5.08 -20.38
N THR A 4 3.69 4.15 -20.81
CA THR A 4 3.86 2.72 -20.51
C THR A 4 5.20 2.26 -21.09
N PRO A 5 6.11 1.67 -20.30
CA PRO A 5 7.41 1.26 -20.79
C PRO A 5 7.27 0.20 -21.88
N SER A 6 8.16 0.24 -22.84
CA SER A 6 8.20 -0.78 -23.89
C SER A 6 8.77 -2.09 -23.34
N ARG A 7 8.52 -3.20 -24.05
CA ARG A 7 9.07 -4.51 -23.67
C ARG A 7 10.61 -4.55 -23.62
N PRO A 8 11.37 -3.96 -24.56
CA PRO A 8 12.83 -3.87 -24.45
C PRO A 8 13.29 -3.16 -23.18
N GLU A 9 12.58 -2.12 -22.74
CA GLU A 9 12.89 -1.41 -21.50
C GLU A 9 12.71 -2.29 -20.27
N LEU A 10 11.64 -3.10 -20.23
CA LEU A 10 11.43 -4.07 -19.13
C LEU A 10 12.52 -5.12 -19.07
N LEU A 11 12.90 -5.70 -20.21
CA LEU A 11 13.99 -6.69 -20.26
C LEU A 11 15.30 -6.05 -19.78
N THR A 12 15.58 -4.82 -20.20
CA THR A 12 16.75 -4.07 -19.75
C THR A 12 16.74 -3.85 -18.23
N LEU A 13 15.57 -3.56 -17.63
CA LEU A 13 15.45 -3.43 -16.17
C LEU A 13 15.72 -4.76 -15.47
N ILE A 14 15.18 -5.86 -15.99
CA ILE A 14 15.42 -7.20 -15.45
C ILE A 14 16.91 -7.54 -15.50
N ASP A 15 17.59 -7.29 -16.62
CA ASP A 15 19.02 -7.55 -16.77
C ASP A 15 19.88 -6.68 -15.83
N LYS A 16 19.49 -5.41 -15.63
CA LYS A 16 20.16 -4.53 -14.66
C LYS A 16 19.97 -5.00 -13.22
N LEU A 17 18.75 -5.42 -12.86
CA LEU A 17 18.45 -5.94 -11.54
C LEU A 17 19.25 -7.22 -11.27
N GLU A 18 19.27 -8.15 -12.22
CA GLU A 18 20.04 -9.39 -12.10
C GLU A 18 21.54 -9.12 -11.90
N ARG A 19 22.10 -8.21 -12.66
CA ARG A 19 23.50 -7.79 -12.51
C ARG A 19 23.75 -7.18 -11.13
N ALA A 20 22.87 -6.29 -10.65
CA ALA A 20 23.01 -5.68 -9.32
C ALA A 20 22.97 -6.73 -8.20
N VAL A 21 22.08 -7.72 -8.31
CA VAL A 21 21.98 -8.83 -7.35
C VAL A 21 23.22 -9.70 -7.41
N PHE A 22 23.69 -10.08 -8.60
CA PHE A 22 24.91 -10.88 -8.79
C PHE A 22 26.16 -10.19 -8.24
N GLU A 23 26.29 -8.90 -8.46
CA GLU A 23 27.40 -8.07 -7.97
C GLU A 23 27.24 -7.66 -6.50
N ARG A 24 26.21 -8.14 -5.81
CA ARG A 24 25.86 -7.80 -4.42
C ARG A 24 25.69 -6.30 -4.15
N ARG A 25 25.27 -5.55 -5.14
CA ARG A 25 24.96 -4.13 -5.02
C ARG A 25 23.52 -3.96 -4.49
N THR A 26 23.32 -4.27 -3.21
CA THR A 26 21.98 -4.40 -2.60
C THR A 26 21.15 -3.12 -2.72
N ALA A 27 21.74 -1.94 -2.48
CA ALA A 27 21.04 -0.66 -2.61
C ALA A 27 20.54 -0.39 -4.04
N ASP A 28 21.37 -0.68 -5.05
CA ASP A 28 20.98 -0.60 -6.47
C ASP A 28 19.90 -1.63 -6.80
N GLY A 29 20.02 -2.84 -6.25
CA GLY A 29 19.03 -3.90 -6.40
C GLY A 29 17.65 -3.49 -5.90
N VAL A 30 17.58 -2.89 -4.71
CA VAL A 30 16.32 -2.35 -4.13
C VAL A 30 15.73 -1.27 -5.06
N ARG A 31 16.53 -0.31 -5.51
CA ARG A 31 16.06 0.75 -6.41
C ARG A 31 15.51 0.17 -7.72
N LEU A 32 16.26 -0.73 -8.36
CA LEU A 32 15.88 -1.37 -9.62
C LEU A 32 14.64 -2.27 -9.46
N LEU A 33 14.49 -2.95 -8.32
CA LEU A 33 13.28 -3.71 -8.01
C LEU A 33 12.06 -2.79 -7.96
N LEU A 34 12.15 -1.67 -7.26
CA LEU A 34 11.04 -0.71 -7.18
C LEU A 34 10.70 -0.10 -8.54
N GLU A 35 11.70 0.22 -9.37
CA GLU A 35 11.52 0.68 -10.76
C GLU A 35 10.82 -0.40 -11.61
N LEU A 36 11.24 -1.65 -11.50
CA LEU A 36 10.62 -2.78 -12.22
C LEU A 36 9.16 -2.97 -11.81
N LEU A 37 8.87 -2.98 -10.51
CA LEU A 37 7.50 -3.12 -10.01
C LEU A 37 6.63 -1.92 -10.41
N GLN A 38 7.18 -0.71 -10.43
CA GLN A 38 6.50 0.48 -10.96
C GLN A 38 6.18 0.31 -12.45
N ALA A 39 7.15 -0.12 -13.24
CA ALA A 39 6.95 -0.38 -14.65
C ALA A 39 5.86 -1.43 -14.89
N LEU A 40 5.91 -2.54 -14.16
CA LEU A 40 4.90 -3.61 -14.24
C LEU A 40 3.51 -3.13 -13.82
N SER A 41 3.39 -2.20 -12.87
CA SER A 41 2.10 -1.65 -12.45
C SER A 41 1.37 -0.88 -13.55
N LEU A 42 2.07 -0.36 -14.52
CA LEU A 42 1.49 0.38 -15.65
C LEU A 42 0.82 -0.54 -16.69
N PHE A 43 1.12 -1.85 -16.66
CA PHE A 43 0.48 -2.85 -17.53
C PHE A 43 -0.86 -3.39 -17.01
N ARG A 44 -1.50 -2.72 -16.07
CA ARG A 44 -2.74 -3.12 -15.38
C ARG A 44 -3.99 -3.28 -16.27
N GLY A 45 -3.88 -3.64 -17.52
CA GLY A 45 -5.05 -3.77 -18.41
C GLY A 45 -5.63 -5.19 -18.61
N THR A 46 -4.83 -6.21 -18.44
CA THR A 46 -5.26 -7.61 -18.73
C THR A 46 -4.41 -8.54 -17.91
N LEU A 47 -4.90 -9.12 -16.80
CA LEU A 47 -4.27 -10.24 -16.06
C LEU A 47 -2.72 -10.32 -16.14
N GLY A 48 -2.09 -9.28 -16.63
CA GLY A 48 -0.80 -9.27 -17.22
C GLY A 48 0.16 -8.44 -16.43
N ILE A 49 0.87 -9.09 -15.54
CA ILE A 49 2.09 -8.53 -14.98
C ILE A 49 3.16 -8.39 -16.05
N MET A 50 3.09 -9.14 -17.12
CA MET A 50 3.86 -8.93 -18.35
C MET A 50 2.98 -9.24 -19.56
N PRO A 51 2.99 -8.39 -20.60
CA PRO A 51 2.44 -8.79 -21.88
C PRO A 51 3.30 -9.94 -22.40
N PRO A 52 2.72 -11.08 -22.65
CA PRO A 52 3.51 -12.18 -23.17
C PRO A 52 3.84 -11.95 -24.63
N PRO A 53 5.00 -12.33 -25.06
CA PRO A 53 5.01 -13.28 -26.12
C PRO A 53 5.80 -14.49 -25.65
N GLY A 54 5.31 -15.60 -25.98
CA GLY A 54 5.94 -16.85 -25.71
C GLY A 54 4.98 -17.87 -25.17
N THR A 55 5.45 -19.09 -25.14
CA THR A 55 4.75 -20.23 -24.55
C THR A 55 4.56 -20.01 -23.04
N ALA A 56 3.63 -20.74 -22.42
CA ALA A 56 3.46 -20.72 -20.96
C ALA A 56 4.78 -21.02 -20.22
N VAL A 57 5.61 -21.88 -20.79
CA VAL A 57 6.95 -22.24 -20.25
C VAL A 57 7.88 -21.03 -20.23
N GLN A 58 7.92 -20.26 -21.32
CA GLN A 58 8.77 -19.05 -21.39
C GLN A 58 8.32 -17.98 -20.41
N ARG A 59 7.02 -17.81 -20.24
CA ARG A 59 6.45 -16.88 -19.24
C ARG A 59 6.84 -17.30 -17.83
N ARG A 60 6.63 -18.58 -17.48
CA ARG A 60 7.01 -19.12 -16.18
C ARG A 60 8.51 -18.97 -15.91
N ALA A 61 9.35 -19.19 -16.91
CA ALA A 61 10.79 -18.97 -16.78
C ALA A 61 11.14 -17.52 -16.48
N ALA A 62 10.49 -16.54 -17.14
CA ALA A 62 10.71 -15.11 -16.87
C ALA A 62 10.29 -14.74 -15.44
N TYR A 63 9.12 -15.17 -14.98
CA TYR A 63 8.69 -14.95 -13.60
C TYR A 63 9.60 -15.61 -12.58
N THR A 64 10.07 -16.84 -12.88
CA THR A 64 11.02 -17.55 -12.01
C THR A 64 12.33 -16.77 -11.88
N ARG A 65 12.83 -16.21 -12.98
CA ARG A 65 14.03 -15.36 -12.99
C ARG A 65 13.84 -14.13 -12.10
N ILE A 66 12.71 -13.43 -12.22
CA ILE A 66 12.41 -12.26 -11.39
C ILE A 66 12.25 -12.68 -9.91
N ALA A 67 11.49 -13.73 -9.63
CA ALA A 67 11.30 -14.23 -8.27
C ALA A 67 12.62 -14.66 -7.61
N ALA A 68 13.53 -15.28 -8.36
CA ALA A 68 14.86 -15.63 -7.87
C ALA A 68 15.69 -14.40 -7.49
N MET A 69 15.67 -13.35 -8.31
CA MET A 69 16.36 -12.10 -8.01
C MET A 69 15.77 -11.40 -6.78
N VAL A 70 14.44 -11.34 -6.68
CA VAL A 70 13.75 -10.79 -5.49
C VAL A 70 14.14 -11.60 -4.26
N SER A 71 14.11 -12.92 -4.32
CA SER A 71 14.50 -13.80 -3.21
C SER A 71 15.94 -13.57 -2.77
N ALA A 72 16.87 -13.55 -3.72
CA ALA A 72 18.29 -13.31 -3.43
C ALA A 72 18.52 -11.95 -2.79
N LEU A 73 17.78 -10.91 -3.24
CA LEU A 73 17.85 -9.58 -2.68
C LEU A 73 17.30 -9.53 -1.25
N LEU A 74 16.10 -10.07 -1.02
CA LEU A 74 15.43 -10.06 0.28
C LEU A 74 16.18 -10.90 1.31
N CYS A 75 16.83 -12.00 0.90
CA CYS A 75 17.64 -12.86 1.75
C CYS A 75 19.09 -12.38 1.91
N SER A 76 19.49 -11.29 1.26
CA SER A 76 20.85 -10.75 1.41
C SER A 76 21.09 -10.27 2.84
N PRO A 77 22.23 -10.59 3.49
CA PRO A 77 22.56 -10.09 4.81
C PRO A 77 22.69 -8.55 4.84
N ASP A 78 23.03 -7.94 3.71
CA ASP A 78 23.16 -6.49 3.55
C ASP A 78 21.86 -5.82 3.11
N PHE A 79 20.74 -6.57 3.11
CA PHE A 79 19.45 -6.03 2.70
C PHE A 79 18.96 -4.99 3.70
N GLN A 80 18.83 -3.78 3.22
CA GLN A 80 18.28 -2.67 3.99
C GLN A 80 17.35 -1.84 3.09
N MET A 81 16.21 -1.48 3.63
CA MET A 81 15.27 -0.56 3.02
C MET A 81 14.91 0.53 4.01
N ASN A 82 14.82 1.76 3.52
CA ASN A 82 14.20 2.82 4.31
C ASN A 82 12.68 2.68 4.28
N LEU A 83 11.98 3.40 5.18
CA LEU A 83 10.53 3.31 5.34
C LEU A 83 9.76 3.65 4.05
N GLY A 84 10.26 4.59 3.25
CA GLY A 84 9.64 4.94 1.96
C GLY A 84 9.72 3.81 0.95
N GLN A 85 10.87 3.15 0.86
CA GLN A 85 11.06 1.99 0.00
C GLN A 85 10.15 0.83 0.44
N ILE A 86 10.04 0.59 1.74
CA ILE A 86 9.15 -0.43 2.31
C ILE A 86 7.69 -0.11 1.96
N ALA A 87 7.24 1.12 2.19
CA ALA A 87 5.89 1.55 1.87
C ALA A 87 5.59 1.41 0.36
N SER A 88 6.57 1.77 -0.47
CA SER A 88 6.50 1.61 -1.93
C SER A 88 6.37 0.14 -2.35
N LEU A 89 7.08 -0.76 -1.67
CA LEU A 89 7.02 -2.19 -1.91
C LEU A 89 5.67 -2.78 -1.45
N CYS A 90 5.20 -2.39 -0.26
CA CYS A 90 3.87 -2.78 0.25
C CYS A 90 2.74 -2.36 -0.70
N GLY A 91 2.80 -1.16 -1.27
CA GLY A 91 1.83 -0.71 -2.26
C GLY A 91 1.82 -1.52 -3.58
N ARG A 92 2.83 -2.37 -3.80
CA ARG A 92 2.97 -3.25 -4.97
C ARG A 92 2.90 -4.74 -4.63
N LYS A 93 2.48 -5.05 -3.41
CA LYS A 93 2.31 -6.43 -2.93
C LYS A 93 1.58 -7.33 -3.93
N PRO A 94 0.43 -6.96 -4.53
CA PRO A 94 -0.26 -7.84 -5.48
C PRO A 94 0.57 -8.22 -6.71
N ILE A 95 1.49 -7.35 -7.13
CA ILE A 95 2.40 -7.64 -8.26
C ILE A 95 3.46 -8.65 -7.83
N LEU A 96 4.03 -8.49 -6.63
CA LEU A 96 4.99 -9.42 -6.07
C LEU A 96 4.38 -10.81 -5.88
N GLU A 97 3.21 -10.89 -5.28
CA GLU A 97 2.47 -12.14 -5.08
C GLU A 97 2.27 -12.87 -6.41
N ALA A 98 1.76 -12.17 -7.42
CA ALA A 98 1.56 -12.76 -8.73
C ALA A 98 2.88 -13.18 -9.42
N ILE A 99 3.99 -12.47 -9.23
CA ILE A 99 5.31 -12.92 -9.72
C ILE A 99 5.68 -14.25 -9.09
N PHE A 100 5.52 -14.41 -7.78
CA PHE A 100 5.85 -15.64 -7.08
C PHE A 100 4.91 -16.78 -7.44
N GLU A 101 3.61 -16.55 -7.51
CA GLU A 101 2.59 -17.54 -7.90
C GLU A 101 2.81 -18.08 -9.32
N LEU A 102 3.15 -17.20 -10.27
CA LEU A 102 3.37 -17.55 -11.66
C LEU A 102 4.77 -18.10 -11.93
N SER A 103 5.67 -18.06 -10.94
CA SER A 103 7.03 -18.57 -11.03
C SER A 103 7.12 -20.09 -10.84
N GLY A 104 8.34 -20.62 -10.97
CA GLY A 104 8.67 -22.00 -10.60
C GLY A 104 8.62 -22.27 -9.10
N TYR A 105 8.63 -21.22 -8.28
CA TYR A 105 8.50 -21.33 -6.81
C TYR A 105 7.07 -21.62 -6.35
N ALA A 106 6.08 -21.31 -7.17
CA ALA A 106 4.65 -21.48 -6.86
C ALA A 106 4.20 -20.79 -5.55
N GLY A 107 4.87 -19.70 -5.18
CA GLY A 107 4.60 -18.89 -3.99
C GLY A 107 5.88 -18.44 -3.26
N PRO A 108 5.75 -17.62 -2.23
CA PRO A 108 6.88 -17.06 -1.47
C PRO A 108 7.29 -17.93 -0.26
N PHE A 109 6.86 -19.18 -0.16
CA PHE A 109 7.03 -20.05 1.03
C PHE A 109 8.48 -20.18 1.48
N HIS A 110 9.42 -20.30 0.54
CA HIS A 110 10.86 -20.38 0.85
C HIS A 110 11.40 -19.10 1.54
N LEU A 111 10.81 -17.94 1.27
CA LEU A 111 11.14 -16.69 1.98
C LEU A 111 10.57 -16.70 3.38
N LEU A 112 9.34 -17.19 3.54
CA LEU A 112 8.69 -17.29 4.85
C LEU A 112 9.46 -18.26 5.75
N GLU A 113 9.94 -19.39 5.22
CA GLU A 113 10.79 -20.33 5.93
C GLU A 113 12.14 -19.72 6.30
N PHE A 114 12.79 -19.03 5.37
CA PHE A 114 14.08 -18.39 5.61
C PHE A 114 14.02 -17.32 6.71
N HIS A 115 12.99 -16.45 6.69
CA HIS A 115 12.85 -15.36 7.64
C HIS A 115 12.09 -15.76 8.91
N GLY A 116 11.30 -16.81 8.86
CA GLY A 116 10.47 -17.30 9.95
C GLY A 116 11.12 -18.41 10.78
N GLN A 117 12.43 -18.48 10.85
CA GLN A 117 13.13 -19.51 11.62
C GLN A 117 12.63 -19.57 13.06
N ARG A 118 12.12 -20.73 13.45
CA ARG A 118 11.72 -21.00 14.83
C ARG A 118 12.95 -21.03 15.73
N SER A 119 12.94 -20.27 16.80
CA SER A 119 13.91 -20.44 17.87
C SER A 119 13.65 -21.79 18.58
N GLU A 120 14.70 -22.40 19.17
CA GLU A 120 14.60 -23.65 19.91
C GLU A 120 13.55 -23.64 21.05
N GLY A 121 13.05 -22.48 21.46
CA GLY A 121 11.98 -22.30 22.43
C GLY A 121 10.57 -22.10 21.86
N GLY A 122 10.34 -22.36 20.56
CA GLY A 122 9.04 -22.29 19.92
C GLY A 122 8.57 -20.87 19.56
N GLY A 123 9.35 -19.84 19.88
CA GLY A 123 9.10 -18.46 19.48
C GLY A 123 9.75 -18.13 18.14
N VAL A 124 9.12 -17.28 17.33
CA VAL A 124 9.73 -16.76 16.10
C VAL A 124 10.64 -15.59 16.49
N ARG A 125 11.95 -15.73 16.32
CA ARG A 125 12.87 -14.58 16.42
C ARG A 125 12.85 -13.81 15.12
N LEU A 126 12.34 -12.60 15.19
CA LEU A 126 12.25 -11.71 14.03
C LEU A 126 13.25 -10.55 14.19
N HIS A 127 14.13 -10.40 13.23
CA HIS A 127 14.87 -9.13 13.09
C HIS A 127 13.95 -8.09 12.46
N ALA A 128 14.03 -6.82 12.89
CA ALA A 128 13.13 -5.75 12.47
C ALA A 128 12.94 -5.67 10.93
N ASN A 129 14.02 -5.83 10.16
CA ASN A 129 13.95 -5.84 8.69
C ASN A 129 13.26 -7.09 8.11
N GLN A 130 13.27 -8.20 8.82
CA GLN A 130 12.64 -9.46 8.39
C GLN A 130 11.13 -9.44 8.58
N ILE A 131 10.63 -8.71 9.57
CA ILE A 131 9.19 -8.56 9.80
C ILE A 131 8.50 -7.94 8.59
N PHE A 132 9.14 -6.99 7.91
CA PHE A 132 8.59 -6.38 6.69
C PHE A 132 8.47 -7.38 5.55
N VAL A 133 9.47 -8.23 5.38
CA VAL A 133 9.43 -9.29 4.35
C VAL A 133 8.27 -10.25 4.64
N LEU A 134 8.10 -10.63 5.90
CA LEU A 134 6.98 -11.46 6.32
C LEU A 134 5.63 -10.75 6.12
N ALA A 135 5.52 -9.47 6.51
CA ALA A 135 4.32 -8.68 6.29
C ALA A 135 3.97 -8.47 4.81
N LEU A 136 4.96 -8.50 3.92
CA LEU A 136 4.74 -8.43 2.47
C LEU A 136 4.06 -9.70 1.93
N PHE A 137 4.38 -10.85 2.46
CA PHE A 137 3.96 -12.14 1.88
C PHE A 137 2.85 -12.84 2.67
N TYR A 138 2.62 -12.50 3.93
CA TYR A 138 1.41 -12.93 4.63
C TYR A 138 0.24 -12.00 4.32
N SER A 139 -0.93 -12.60 4.08
CA SER A 139 -2.20 -11.90 4.18
C SER A 139 -2.67 -11.90 5.65
N LEU A 140 -3.71 -11.13 5.96
CA LEU A 140 -4.33 -11.22 7.28
C LEU A 140 -4.94 -12.61 7.53
N ASP A 141 -5.37 -13.29 6.46
CA ASP A 141 -5.97 -14.61 6.51
C ASP A 141 -4.98 -15.71 6.92
N ASP A 142 -3.68 -15.50 6.66
CA ASP A 142 -2.63 -16.47 6.88
C ASP A 142 -1.65 -16.06 8.00
N LEU A 143 -1.78 -14.83 8.52
CA LEU A 143 -0.84 -14.27 9.50
C LEU A 143 -0.90 -15.04 10.83
N PRO A 144 0.19 -15.75 11.23
CA PRO A 144 0.18 -16.49 12.48
C PRO A 144 0.09 -15.55 13.69
N PRO A 145 -0.61 -15.92 14.77
CA PRO A 145 -0.71 -15.10 15.98
C PRO A 145 0.65 -14.74 16.59
N SER A 146 1.62 -15.65 16.57
CA SER A 146 2.98 -15.38 17.07
C SER A 146 3.72 -14.31 16.29
N LEU A 147 3.47 -14.23 14.97
CA LEU A 147 4.03 -13.18 14.13
C LEU A 147 3.32 -11.85 14.39
N LEU A 148 1.98 -11.87 14.53
CA LEU A 148 1.19 -10.69 14.88
C LEU A 148 1.66 -10.07 16.19
N GLU A 149 1.91 -10.88 17.24
CA GLU A 149 2.48 -10.41 18.51
C GLU A 149 3.85 -9.73 18.32
N GLY A 150 4.69 -10.27 17.43
CA GLY A 150 5.97 -9.66 17.08
C GLY A 150 5.81 -8.32 16.41
N VAL A 151 4.86 -8.20 15.49
CA VAL A 151 4.53 -6.98 14.77
C VAL A 151 4.03 -5.88 15.71
N LEU A 152 3.21 -6.21 16.69
CA LEU A 152 2.69 -5.23 17.66
C LEU A 152 3.78 -4.63 18.56
N LYS A 153 4.95 -5.24 18.63
CA LYS A 153 6.12 -4.73 19.38
C LYS A 153 7.05 -3.86 18.54
N LEU A 154 6.75 -3.66 17.25
CA LEU A 154 7.54 -2.82 16.37
C LEU A 154 7.49 -1.34 16.77
N PRO A 155 8.54 -0.56 16.44
CA PRO A 155 8.44 0.89 16.45
C PRO A 155 7.24 1.40 15.66
N ALA A 156 6.67 2.53 16.08
CA ALA A 156 5.42 3.08 15.53
C ALA A 156 5.42 3.22 14.00
N GLU A 157 6.54 3.65 13.40
CA GLU A 157 6.70 3.80 11.95
C GLU A 157 6.62 2.47 11.21
N GLN A 158 7.24 1.44 11.78
CA GLN A 158 7.28 0.11 11.20
C GLN A 158 5.90 -0.55 11.33
N LEU A 159 5.28 -0.44 12.51
CA LEU A 159 3.92 -0.94 12.74
C LEU A 159 2.92 -0.27 11.79
N LEU A 160 2.98 1.06 11.66
CA LEU A 160 2.14 1.80 10.71
C LEU A 160 2.31 1.29 9.28
N THR A 161 3.56 1.06 8.85
CA THR A 161 3.84 0.58 7.50
C THR A 161 3.27 -0.82 7.27
N ALA A 162 3.43 -1.74 8.24
CA ALA A 162 2.87 -3.07 8.18
C ALA A 162 1.33 -3.04 8.14
N MET A 163 0.70 -2.28 9.03
CA MET A 163 -0.76 -2.11 9.06
C MET A 163 -1.28 -1.49 7.76
N ALA A 164 -0.60 -0.47 7.23
CA ALA A 164 -0.97 0.15 5.96
C ALA A 164 -0.89 -0.86 4.81
N GLY A 165 0.14 -1.72 4.78
CA GLY A 165 0.28 -2.78 3.79
C GLY A 165 -0.89 -3.78 3.85
N TRP A 166 -1.23 -4.28 5.01
CA TRP A 166 -2.32 -5.26 5.17
C TRP A 166 -3.71 -4.65 4.93
N PHE A 167 -3.93 -3.42 5.37
CA PHE A 167 -5.24 -2.75 5.20
C PHE A 167 -5.45 -2.17 3.79
N THR A 168 -4.51 -2.33 2.87
CA THR A 168 -4.75 -2.06 1.45
C THR A 168 -5.66 -3.11 0.81
N ALA A 169 -5.73 -4.32 1.35
CA ALA A 169 -6.69 -5.33 0.93
C ALA A 169 -8.07 -5.01 1.50
N PRO A 170 -9.11 -4.83 0.66
CA PRO A 170 -10.44 -4.46 1.13
C PRO A 170 -11.16 -5.60 1.86
N PHE A 171 -10.85 -6.85 1.51
CA PHE A 171 -11.54 -8.03 2.00
C PHE A 171 -10.58 -8.97 2.73
N VAL A 172 -11.12 -9.65 3.70
CA VAL A 172 -10.51 -10.75 4.46
C VAL A 172 -11.50 -11.90 4.34
N HIS A 173 -11.00 -13.11 4.18
CA HIS A 173 -11.81 -14.26 3.75
C HIS A 173 -11.95 -15.33 4.83
N SER A 174 -11.27 -15.17 5.98
CA SER A 174 -11.28 -16.13 7.07
C SER A 174 -11.56 -15.49 8.43
N ASP A 175 -12.05 -16.30 9.38
CA ASP A 175 -12.23 -15.87 10.77
C ASP A 175 -10.90 -15.47 11.42
N LEU A 176 -9.80 -16.16 11.06
CA LEU A 176 -8.46 -15.79 11.50
C LEU A 176 -8.09 -14.38 11.00
N GLY A 177 -8.31 -14.11 9.73
CA GLY A 177 -8.02 -12.81 9.14
C GLY A 177 -8.83 -11.69 9.76
N GLU A 178 -10.11 -11.90 10.02
CA GLU A 178 -10.94 -10.93 10.74
C GLU A 178 -10.47 -10.74 12.19
N SER A 179 -10.07 -11.81 12.87
CA SER A 179 -9.48 -11.73 14.21
C SER A 179 -8.18 -10.90 14.20
N ASN A 180 -7.28 -11.18 13.28
CA ASN A 180 -6.03 -10.44 13.11
C ASN A 180 -6.30 -8.96 12.80
N ARG A 181 -7.26 -8.69 11.91
CA ARG A 181 -7.67 -7.32 11.56
C ARG A 181 -8.19 -6.55 12.76
N ARG A 182 -9.01 -7.17 13.62
CA ARG A 182 -9.53 -6.56 14.85
C ARG A 182 -8.41 -6.22 15.83
N VAL A 183 -7.49 -7.16 16.06
CA VAL A 183 -6.32 -6.94 16.93
C VAL A 183 -5.49 -5.73 16.45
N LEU A 184 -5.23 -5.63 15.15
CA LEU A 184 -4.50 -4.49 14.57
C LEU A 184 -5.30 -3.18 14.69
N ILE A 185 -6.61 -3.20 14.50
CA ILE A 185 -7.45 -2.01 14.68
C ILE A 185 -7.39 -1.53 16.13
N ASP A 186 -7.46 -2.44 17.10
CA ASP A 186 -7.39 -2.11 18.51
C ASP A 186 -6.01 -1.59 18.93
N ALA A 187 -4.94 -2.03 18.23
CA ALA A 187 -3.59 -1.55 18.41
C ALA A 187 -3.31 -0.19 17.72
N SER A 188 -4.28 0.39 17.02
CA SER A 188 -4.10 1.65 16.28
C SER A 188 -3.50 2.81 17.09
N PRO A 189 -3.78 3.00 18.39
CA PRO A 189 -3.14 4.07 19.14
C PRO A 189 -1.60 4.00 19.14
N LEU A 190 -1.01 2.80 18.98
CA LEU A 190 0.45 2.62 18.94
C LEU A 190 1.11 3.32 17.76
N ILE A 191 0.37 3.59 16.67
CA ILE A 191 0.92 4.25 15.48
C ILE A 191 0.83 5.77 15.53
N GLU A 192 0.18 6.38 16.50
CA GLU A 192 -0.05 7.82 16.53
C GLU A 192 1.25 8.63 16.64
N ALA A 193 2.31 8.03 17.19
CA ALA A 193 3.64 8.63 17.25
C ALA A 193 4.46 8.50 15.94
N ALA A 194 4.01 7.73 14.97
CA ALA A 194 4.76 7.46 13.73
C ALA A 194 4.99 8.71 12.88
N SER A 195 6.14 8.79 12.22
CA SER A 195 6.52 9.85 11.28
C SER A 195 6.77 9.25 9.89
N PRO A 196 5.70 8.94 9.14
CA PRO A 196 5.83 8.29 7.83
C PRO A 196 6.50 9.20 6.79
N THR A 197 7.09 8.58 5.77
CA THR A 197 7.57 9.26 4.57
C THR A 197 6.42 9.63 3.63
N ALA A 198 6.72 10.38 2.56
CA ALA A 198 5.72 10.73 1.54
C ALA A 198 5.08 9.50 0.90
N GLU A 199 5.88 8.46 0.61
CA GLU A 199 5.39 7.19 0.06
C GLU A 199 4.51 6.43 1.06
N GLY A 200 4.86 6.50 2.35
CA GLY A 200 4.05 5.97 3.44
C GLY A 200 2.67 6.63 3.52
N LEU A 201 2.59 7.93 3.25
CA LEU A 201 1.31 8.66 3.23
C LEU A 201 0.35 8.11 2.17
N GLN A 202 0.85 7.71 1.00
CA GLN A 202 0.01 7.12 -0.05
C GLN A 202 -0.57 5.75 0.38
N ALA A 203 0.26 4.89 0.97
CA ALA A 203 -0.20 3.61 1.51
C ALA A 203 -1.24 3.79 2.62
N MET A 204 -1.02 4.77 3.52
CA MET A 204 -1.98 5.14 4.56
C MET A 204 -3.33 5.58 4.00
N THR A 205 -3.35 6.32 2.90
CA THR A 205 -4.61 6.76 2.27
C THR A 205 -5.43 5.58 1.78
N SER A 206 -4.78 4.60 1.13
CA SER A 206 -5.43 3.36 0.69
C SER A 206 -5.98 2.56 1.90
N ALA A 207 -5.16 2.37 2.93
CA ALA A 207 -5.57 1.68 4.15
C ALA A 207 -6.74 2.38 4.85
N TRP A 208 -6.73 3.73 4.91
CA TRP A 208 -7.81 4.53 5.47
C TRP A 208 -9.14 4.31 4.74
N MET A 209 -9.10 4.18 3.42
CA MET A 209 -10.27 3.88 2.61
C MET A 209 -10.79 2.47 2.90
N HIS A 210 -9.91 1.47 2.79
CA HIS A 210 -10.30 0.07 2.81
C HIS A 210 -10.72 -0.45 4.18
N ILE A 211 -10.22 0.13 5.28
CA ILE A 211 -10.66 -0.27 6.62
C ILE A 211 -12.17 -0.09 6.85
N SER A 212 -12.83 0.71 6.01
CA SER A 212 -14.29 0.87 6.05
C SER A 212 -15.04 -0.42 5.78
N TYR A 213 -14.41 -1.37 5.07
CA TYR A 213 -14.99 -2.68 4.74
C TYR A 213 -14.87 -3.70 5.87
N ALA A 214 -14.10 -3.38 6.94
CA ALA A 214 -14.02 -4.26 8.09
C ALA A 214 -15.40 -4.46 8.75
N ASP A 215 -15.75 -5.69 9.06
CA ASP A 215 -16.92 -6.00 9.88
C ASP A 215 -16.53 -5.94 11.37
N TYR A 216 -16.25 -4.72 11.82
CA TYR A 216 -15.87 -4.45 13.20
C TYR A 216 -16.37 -3.09 13.66
N LYS A 217 -17.02 -3.06 14.82
CA LYS A 217 -17.65 -1.85 15.37
C LYS A 217 -16.64 -0.71 15.58
N GLN A 218 -15.42 -1.04 16.01
CA GLN A 218 -14.33 -0.09 16.26
C GLN A 218 -13.48 0.24 15.03
N LYS A 219 -13.83 -0.21 13.84
CA LYS A 219 -13.04 -0.01 12.60
C LYS A 219 -12.53 1.43 12.36
N HIS A 220 -13.28 2.42 12.82
CA HIS A 220 -12.89 3.81 12.71
C HIS A 220 -11.81 4.26 13.73
N ALA A 221 -11.39 3.40 14.68
CA ALA A 221 -10.26 3.71 15.55
C ALA A 221 -8.98 3.92 14.73
N PHE A 222 -8.71 3.02 13.79
CA PHE A 222 -7.58 3.15 12.86
C PHE A 222 -7.61 4.48 12.10
N LYS A 223 -8.78 4.89 11.57
CA LYS A 223 -8.90 6.19 10.90
C LYS A 223 -8.59 7.37 11.81
N ARG A 224 -8.99 7.31 13.07
CA ARG A 224 -8.70 8.37 14.05
C ARG A 224 -7.20 8.48 14.30
N SER A 225 -6.51 7.35 14.48
CA SER A 225 -5.07 7.31 14.68
C SER A 225 -4.31 7.80 13.45
N LEU A 226 -4.71 7.41 12.24
CA LEU A 226 -4.14 7.98 11.00
C LEU A 226 -4.37 9.49 10.90
N ASN A 227 -5.55 9.98 11.24
CA ASN A 227 -5.85 11.41 11.24
C ASN A 227 -4.99 12.17 12.28
N ALA A 228 -4.63 11.52 13.41
CA ALA A 228 -3.70 12.11 14.39
C ALA A 228 -2.28 12.24 13.80
N VAL A 229 -1.81 11.21 13.11
CA VAL A 229 -0.53 11.23 12.37
C VAL A 229 -0.53 12.36 11.34
N TRP A 230 -1.55 12.45 10.48
CA TRP A 230 -1.64 13.49 9.46
C TRP A 230 -1.69 14.91 10.03
N ARG A 231 -2.46 15.13 11.11
CA ARG A 231 -2.50 16.44 11.78
C ARG A 231 -1.14 16.86 12.31
N ARG A 232 -0.39 15.91 12.90
CA ARG A 232 0.95 16.18 13.40
C ARG A 232 1.92 16.50 12.26
N LEU A 233 1.90 15.74 11.18
CA LEU A 233 2.73 16.02 10.00
C LEU A 233 2.40 17.38 9.39
N GLY A 234 1.12 17.73 9.29
CA GLY A 234 0.68 19.05 8.84
C GLY A 234 1.22 20.17 9.73
N ALA A 235 1.17 19.99 11.05
CA ALA A 235 1.73 20.97 11.99
C ALA A 235 3.25 21.11 11.84
N MET A 236 3.97 19.99 11.69
CA MET A 236 5.41 19.99 11.44
C MET A 236 5.80 20.66 10.12
N ALA A 237 4.97 20.49 9.08
CA ALA A 237 5.13 21.16 7.79
C ALA A 237 4.71 22.65 7.81
N GLY A 238 4.33 23.18 8.98
CA GLY A 238 3.90 24.57 9.11
C GLY A 238 2.53 24.85 8.49
N LEU A 239 1.74 23.81 8.17
CA LEU A 239 0.38 23.99 7.69
C LEU A 239 -0.46 24.59 8.82
N LYS A 240 -0.70 25.89 8.72
CA LYS A 240 -1.62 26.58 9.63
C LYS A 240 -3.05 26.34 9.14
N SER A 241 -3.92 25.96 10.07
CA SER A 241 -5.36 26.07 9.82
C SER A 241 -5.68 27.54 9.56
N ASN A 242 -5.83 27.89 8.29
CA ASN A 242 -6.31 29.21 7.94
C ASN A 242 -7.84 29.12 8.02
N PRO A 243 -8.49 29.73 9.01
CA PRO A 243 -9.93 29.75 9.04
C PRO A 243 -10.39 30.38 7.71
N ALA A 244 -11.11 29.61 6.91
CA ALA A 244 -11.70 30.13 5.69
C ALA A 244 -12.40 31.46 6.03
N PRO A 245 -12.22 32.52 5.25
CA PRO A 245 -12.87 33.78 5.51
C PRO A 245 -14.37 33.51 5.68
N ARG A 246 -14.93 33.94 6.81
CA ARG A 246 -16.37 33.79 7.09
C ARG A 246 -17.12 34.41 5.92
N ARG A 247 -17.57 33.58 4.98
CA ARG A 247 -18.54 34.08 4.00
C ARG A 247 -19.82 34.34 4.78
N LEU A 248 -20.32 35.56 4.67
CA LEU A 248 -21.63 35.97 5.20
C LEU A 248 -22.73 35.31 4.35
N THR A 249 -22.83 34.02 4.39
CA THR A 249 -23.91 33.26 3.77
C THR A 249 -24.91 32.92 4.86
N SER A 250 -26.18 32.99 4.57
CA SER A 250 -27.25 32.58 5.48
C SER A 250 -27.30 31.07 5.74
N LYS A 251 -26.54 30.29 4.95
CA LYS A 251 -26.47 28.83 5.05
C LYS A 251 -25.15 28.38 5.68
N PRO A 252 -25.16 27.33 6.53
CA PRO A 252 -23.93 26.69 6.99
C PRO A 252 -23.08 26.22 5.82
N THR A 253 -21.75 26.31 5.93
CA THR A 253 -20.82 25.81 4.91
C THR A 253 -20.52 24.34 5.14
N LEU A 254 -20.69 23.53 4.10
CA LEU A 254 -20.31 22.12 4.06
C LEU A 254 -19.14 21.95 3.08
N LEU A 255 -18.00 21.48 3.59
CA LEU A 255 -16.85 21.11 2.78
C LEU A 255 -16.95 19.64 2.40
N LEU A 256 -16.99 19.36 1.11
CA LEU A 256 -16.88 18.03 0.52
C LEU A 256 -15.47 17.86 -0.06
N ALA A 257 -14.69 16.98 0.52
CA ALA A 257 -13.39 16.59 -0.02
C ALA A 257 -13.54 15.28 -0.81
N ALA A 258 -13.19 15.29 -2.07
CA ALA A 258 -13.22 14.15 -2.94
C ALA A 258 -11.89 14.01 -3.68
N GLU A 259 -11.36 12.79 -3.78
CA GLU A 259 -10.17 12.52 -4.58
C GLU A 259 -10.42 12.83 -6.05
N ARG A 260 -11.60 12.46 -6.53
CA ARG A 260 -12.00 12.58 -7.94
C ARG A 260 -13.50 12.91 -8.04
N MET A 261 -13.82 13.90 -8.84
CA MET A 261 -15.19 14.26 -9.15
C MET A 261 -15.30 14.56 -10.66
N VAL A 262 -15.27 13.50 -11.44
CA VAL A 262 -15.31 13.56 -12.91
C VAL A 262 -16.67 13.10 -13.38
N GLU A 263 -17.28 13.81 -14.33
CA GLU A 263 -18.53 13.40 -14.94
C GLU A 263 -18.43 11.97 -15.49
N GLY A 264 -19.45 11.15 -15.26
CA GLY A 264 -19.45 9.74 -15.64
C GLY A 264 -18.67 8.80 -14.69
N HIS A 265 -17.85 9.31 -13.78
CA HIS A 265 -17.19 8.49 -12.76
C HIS A 265 -18.19 8.00 -11.70
N ALA A 266 -17.93 6.83 -11.09
CA ALA A 266 -18.81 6.23 -10.10
C ALA A 266 -19.15 7.18 -8.94
N MET A 267 -18.17 7.95 -8.44
CA MET A 267 -18.37 8.93 -7.37
C MET A 267 -19.36 10.03 -7.80
N HIS A 268 -19.18 10.60 -9.00
CA HIS A 268 -20.10 11.60 -9.52
C HIS A 268 -21.51 11.03 -9.67
N ARG A 269 -21.69 9.85 -10.29
CA ARG A 269 -22.99 9.21 -10.45
C ARG A 269 -23.69 8.93 -9.13
N SER A 270 -22.92 8.51 -8.10
CA SER A 270 -23.48 8.15 -6.81
C SER A 270 -23.84 9.37 -5.94
N TYR A 271 -23.08 10.45 -6.03
CA TYR A 271 -23.21 11.55 -5.08
C TYR A 271 -23.74 12.86 -5.65
N ALA A 272 -23.76 13.04 -6.97
CA ALA A 272 -24.21 14.30 -7.58
C ALA A 272 -25.65 14.70 -7.15
N ALA A 273 -26.57 13.75 -7.10
CA ALA A 273 -27.94 14.01 -6.65
C ALA A 273 -27.99 14.45 -5.18
N SER A 274 -27.22 13.77 -4.32
CA SER A 274 -27.12 14.11 -2.89
C SER A 274 -26.48 15.49 -2.68
N ILE A 275 -25.45 15.84 -3.46
CA ILE A 275 -24.82 17.16 -3.42
C ILE A 275 -25.81 18.25 -3.80
N ARG A 276 -26.60 18.05 -4.86
CA ARG A 276 -27.66 19.01 -5.26
C ARG A 276 -28.71 19.21 -4.15
N GLN A 277 -29.11 18.16 -3.44
CA GLN A 277 -30.00 18.27 -2.30
C GLN A 277 -29.36 19.03 -1.13
N LEU A 278 -28.08 18.76 -0.83
CA LEU A 278 -27.34 19.45 0.24
C LEU A 278 -27.23 20.96 -0.03
N ARG A 279 -27.07 21.39 -1.28
CA ARG A 279 -27.04 22.81 -1.67
C ARG A 279 -28.32 23.57 -1.30
N GLN A 280 -29.43 22.91 -1.11
CA GLN A 280 -30.67 23.55 -0.63
C GLN A 280 -30.51 24.06 0.80
N ARG A 281 -29.74 23.33 1.65
CA ARG A 281 -29.58 23.62 3.08
C ARG A 281 -28.21 24.19 3.45
N PHE A 282 -27.19 23.92 2.63
CA PHE A 282 -25.80 24.27 2.90
C PHE A 282 -25.21 25.09 1.74
N HIS A 283 -24.22 25.89 2.06
CA HIS A 283 -23.27 26.40 1.08
C HIS A 283 -22.22 25.27 0.88
N VAL A 284 -22.33 24.53 -0.20
CA VAL A 284 -21.45 23.39 -0.47
C VAL A 284 -20.20 23.87 -1.20
N VAL A 285 -19.04 23.55 -0.64
CA VAL A 285 -17.72 23.76 -1.24
C VAL A 285 -17.12 22.40 -1.54
N CYS A 286 -16.81 22.13 -2.80
CA CYS A 286 -16.13 20.91 -3.21
C CYS A 286 -14.62 21.17 -3.32
N MET A 287 -13.82 20.33 -2.66
CA MET A 287 -12.37 20.30 -2.78
C MET A 287 -11.98 19.04 -3.53
N VAL A 288 -11.36 19.17 -4.67
CA VAL A 288 -10.96 18.09 -5.56
C VAL A 288 -9.51 18.30 -5.97
N SER A 289 -8.78 17.23 -6.28
CA SER A 289 -7.43 17.35 -6.85
C SER A 289 -7.49 18.06 -8.21
N GLU A 290 -6.65 19.06 -8.43
CA GLU A 290 -6.59 19.85 -9.66
C GLU A 290 -6.47 18.98 -10.92
N ASN A 291 -5.69 17.91 -10.86
CA ASN A 291 -5.49 16.98 -11.97
C ASN A 291 -6.73 16.12 -12.30
N GLU A 292 -7.71 16.09 -11.41
CA GLU A 292 -8.91 15.25 -11.50
C GLU A 292 -10.20 16.08 -11.69
N LEU A 293 -10.05 17.38 -11.91
CA LEU A 293 -11.13 18.27 -12.31
C LEU A 293 -11.26 18.19 -13.85
N ARG A 294 -12.07 17.25 -14.32
CA ARG A 294 -12.38 17.08 -15.74
C ARG A 294 -13.88 17.08 -15.95
N GLY A 295 -14.33 17.78 -16.96
CA GLY A 295 -15.75 17.91 -17.30
C GLY A 295 -16.41 19.14 -16.67
N ASP A 296 -17.64 19.36 -17.04
CA ASP A 296 -18.45 20.46 -16.50
C ASP A 296 -18.97 20.08 -15.11
N THR A 297 -18.40 20.72 -14.10
CA THR A 297 -18.82 20.57 -12.70
C THR A 297 -19.63 21.77 -12.21
N SER A 298 -20.05 22.68 -13.12
CA SER A 298 -20.80 23.89 -12.79
C SER A 298 -22.15 23.58 -12.14
N ASP A 299 -22.71 22.40 -12.40
CA ASP A 299 -23.98 21.95 -11.85
C ASP A 299 -23.86 21.29 -10.47
N LEU A 300 -22.64 21.08 -9.95
CA LEU A 300 -22.38 20.57 -8.61
C LEU A 300 -22.14 21.72 -7.64
#